data_f5f0bbf6ddc54c6d63bc3746b993a3af
#
_entry.id   f5f0bbf6ddc54c6d63bc3746b993a3af
#
_cell.length_a   1.000
_cell.length_b   1.000
_cell.length_c   1.000
_cell.angle_alpha   90.00
_cell.angle_beta   90.00
_cell.angle_gamma   90.00
#
_symmetry.space_group_name_H-M   'P 1'
#
loop_
_entity.id
_entity.type
_entity.pdbx_description
1 polymer ?
#
loop_
_entity_poly.entity_id
_entity_poly.type
_entity_poly.pdbx_seq_one_letter_code
_entity_poly.pdbx_strand_id
1 'polypeptide(L)'
;MRSEIKSVSVLALGFGLVGIDRYLISTMYPVIAKDLHLGYGDIGTITGALAIAWAVAALWMGNLSDRLGRRRVLVGALLVFSLLIGASGLAKGLMGLVLVRLVMGFADGAFTPASISATIEASALERRGRNIGIQQMTLTLFGLGFAPLAVAALLHFINWRVVFSVFALPGLIVAWLTWRIIPARWHAAEWRERSSFADWKAVLSYSNIRVLTVLMLCWLTCLVTTSAFIPSLLLDHHHLNFSSMSTVMSSIGLGAAAGTLCLPWLSDRVGRKPVVMLSTVGACLMLVLLNSAGANVPLLFCTLFMVHFFNNALITLTVGPLCAESVPAELMATASGVVIAVGELFGGGFAVMIAGQVATRLGISKILLLPTATLVLGLILSTRLRETRPRELRGIQAGVTPAS
;
A
#
# COMPACT_ATOMS: atom_id res chain seq x y z
N MET A 1 -25.36 6.36 -13.20
CA MET A 1 -25.15 6.44 -11.73
C MET A 1 -25.26 5.08 -11.01
N ARG A 2 -26.37 4.32 -11.07
CA ARG A 2 -26.46 2.99 -10.37
C ARG A 2 -25.44 1.95 -10.87
N SER A 3 -25.14 1.88 -12.16
CA SER A 3 -24.13 0.98 -12.72
C SER A 3 -22.72 1.37 -12.28
N GLU A 4 -22.39 2.66 -12.30
CA GLU A 4 -21.10 3.19 -11.82
C GLU A 4 -20.86 2.82 -10.35
N ILE A 5 -21.83 3.08 -9.48
CA ILE A 5 -21.72 2.75 -8.04
C ILE A 5 -21.46 1.26 -7.85
N LYS A 6 -22.20 0.38 -8.54
CA LYS A 6 -22.01 -1.08 -8.43
C LYS A 6 -20.59 -1.50 -8.87
N SER A 7 -20.12 -0.98 -10.01
CA SER A 7 -18.79 -1.31 -10.52
C SER A 7 -17.68 -0.80 -9.61
N VAL A 8 -17.76 0.47 -9.18
CA VAL A 8 -16.77 1.06 -8.28
C VAL A 8 -16.76 0.35 -6.93
N SER A 9 -17.93 0.01 -6.37
CA SER A 9 -18.01 -0.68 -5.08
C SER A 9 -17.36 -2.09 -5.13
N VAL A 10 -17.63 -2.87 -6.18
CA VAL A 10 -17.05 -4.21 -6.28
C VAL A 10 -15.54 -4.16 -6.53
N LEU A 11 -15.06 -3.17 -7.29
CA LEU A 11 -13.63 -2.94 -7.50
C LEU A 11 -12.92 -2.46 -6.23
N ALA A 12 -13.57 -1.59 -5.45
CA ALA A 12 -13.07 -1.14 -4.16
C ALA A 12 -13.02 -2.30 -3.13
N LEU A 13 -14.06 -3.16 -3.09
CA LEU A 13 -14.03 -4.37 -2.26
C LEU A 13 -12.89 -5.31 -2.67
N GLY A 14 -12.69 -5.54 -3.98
CA GLY A 14 -11.55 -6.32 -4.48
C GLY A 14 -10.21 -5.73 -4.06
N PHE A 15 -10.07 -4.42 -4.09
CA PHE A 15 -8.86 -3.73 -3.65
C PHE A 15 -8.64 -3.84 -2.13
N GLY A 16 -9.72 -3.81 -1.36
CA GLY A 16 -9.69 -4.08 0.08
C GLY A 16 -9.24 -5.50 0.41
N LEU A 17 -9.64 -6.48 -0.42
CA LEU A 17 -9.18 -7.88 -0.28
C LEU A 17 -7.69 -8.04 -0.56
N VAL A 18 -7.14 -7.34 -1.57
CA VAL A 18 -5.68 -7.25 -1.78
C VAL A 18 -4.99 -6.72 -0.52
N GLY A 19 -5.59 -5.72 0.14
CA GLY A 19 -5.07 -5.21 1.42
C GLY A 19 -5.10 -6.26 2.53
N ILE A 20 -6.20 -7.00 2.67
CA ILE A 20 -6.30 -8.11 3.63
C ILE A 20 -5.23 -9.15 3.33
N ASP A 21 -5.12 -9.59 2.09
CA ASP A 21 -4.13 -10.57 1.66
C ASP A 21 -2.71 -10.17 2.01
N ARG A 22 -2.36 -8.93 1.71
CA ARG A 22 -1.03 -8.38 1.94
C ARG A 22 -0.63 -8.35 3.42
N TYR A 23 -1.57 -7.99 4.31
CA TYR A 23 -1.25 -7.68 5.72
C TYR A 23 -1.72 -8.73 6.73
N LEU A 24 -2.58 -9.67 6.33
CA LEU A 24 -3.15 -10.70 7.20
C LEU A 24 -2.06 -11.54 7.90
N ILE A 25 -1.03 -11.96 7.15
CA ILE A 25 0.05 -12.77 7.70
C ILE A 25 0.85 -12.00 8.74
N SER A 26 1.09 -10.71 8.52
CA SER A 26 1.86 -9.88 9.46
C SER A 26 1.14 -9.77 10.81
N THR A 27 -0.19 -9.60 10.79
CA THR A 27 -1.02 -9.55 12.00
C THR A 27 -0.97 -10.87 12.78
N MET A 28 -1.00 -12.02 12.08
CA MET A 28 -0.99 -13.34 12.70
C MET A 28 0.43 -13.90 12.92
N TYR A 29 1.46 -13.20 12.43
CA TYR A 29 2.83 -13.71 12.45
C TYR A 29 3.32 -14.19 13.81
N PRO A 30 3.07 -13.47 14.91
CA PRO A 30 3.53 -13.94 16.22
C PRO A 30 2.95 -15.32 16.62
N VAL A 31 1.72 -15.62 16.19
CA VAL A 31 1.08 -16.93 16.42
C VAL A 31 1.65 -17.98 15.48
N ILE A 32 1.81 -17.65 14.20
CA ILE A 32 2.36 -18.53 13.16
C ILE A 32 3.82 -18.87 13.48
N ALA A 33 4.61 -17.88 13.91
CA ALA A 33 6.03 -18.06 14.24
C ALA A 33 6.24 -19.05 15.38
N LYS A 34 5.40 -19.01 16.40
CA LYS A 34 5.44 -19.98 17.51
C LYS A 34 5.12 -21.40 17.05
N ASP A 35 4.13 -21.58 16.19
CA ASP A 35 3.69 -22.90 15.71
C ASP A 35 4.66 -23.51 14.67
N LEU A 36 5.25 -22.68 13.81
CA LEU A 36 6.18 -23.12 12.77
C LEU A 36 7.67 -22.92 13.11
N HIS A 37 7.99 -22.48 14.32
CA HIS A 37 9.35 -22.20 14.79
C HIS A 37 10.12 -21.22 13.90
N LEU A 38 9.45 -20.11 13.50
CA LEU A 38 10.02 -19.08 12.64
C LEU A 38 10.60 -17.92 13.45
N GLY A 39 11.62 -17.25 12.88
CA GLY A 39 12.28 -16.08 13.48
C GLY A 39 11.87 -14.75 12.83
N TYR A 40 12.38 -13.64 13.35
CA TYR A 40 12.09 -12.30 12.81
C TYR A 40 12.61 -12.11 11.37
N GLY A 41 13.68 -12.80 10.96
CA GLY A 41 14.16 -12.77 9.57
C GLY A 41 13.14 -13.31 8.57
N ASP A 42 12.35 -14.29 9.02
CA ASP A 42 11.41 -15.00 8.16
C ASP A 42 10.22 -14.15 7.77
N ILE A 43 9.67 -13.29 8.66
CA ILE A 43 8.59 -12.38 8.29
C ILE A 43 9.06 -11.36 7.25
N GLY A 44 10.30 -10.88 7.36
CA GLY A 44 10.90 -10.02 6.35
C GLY A 44 10.97 -10.72 4.98
N THR A 45 11.39 -11.99 4.96
CA THR A 45 11.46 -12.82 3.75
C THR A 45 10.07 -13.07 3.14
N ILE A 46 9.09 -13.45 3.96
CA ILE A 46 7.71 -13.74 3.55
C ILE A 46 7.06 -12.49 2.95
N THR A 47 7.16 -11.36 3.63
CA THR A 47 6.57 -10.09 3.20
C THR A 47 7.30 -9.53 1.98
N GLY A 48 8.63 -9.60 1.97
CA GLY A 48 9.46 -9.15 0.87
C GLY A 48 9.24 -9.95 -0.41
N ALA A 49 9.05 -11.27 -0.31
CA ALA A 49 8.75 -12.13 -1.46
C ALA A 49 7.48 -11.68 -2.19
N LEU A 50 6.40 -11.38 -1.44
CA LEU A 50 5.17 -10.85 -2.01
C LEU A 50 5.40 -9.51 -2.71
N ALA A 51 6.09 -8.57 -2.06
CA ALA A 51 6.31 -7.23 -2.60
C ALA A 51 7.18 -7.25 -3.87
N ILE A 52 8.23 -8.09 -3.91
CA ILE A 52 9.07 -8.28 -5.10
C ILE A 52 8.25 -8.87 -6.24
N ALA A 53 7.49 -9.93 -5.98
CA ALA A 53 6.65 -10.57 -6.99
C ALA A 53 5.58 -9.61 -7.52
N TRP A 54 4.96 -8.82 -6.63
CA TRP A 54 4.00 -7.78 -6.99
C TRP A 54 4.62 -6.71 -7.88
N ALA A 55 5.80 -6.19 -7.52
CA ALA A 55 6.50 -5.17 -8.31
C ALA A 55 6.83 -5.67 -9.72
N VAL A 56 7.35 -6.90 -9.82
CA VAL A 56 7.66 -7.54 -11.11
C VAL A 56 6.37 -7.74 -11.93
N ALA A 57 5.32 -8.30 -11.33
CA ALA A 57 4.07 -8.57 -12.01
C ALA A 57 3.38 -7.28 -12.51
N ALA A 58 3.37 -6.21 -11.70
CA ALA A 58 2.74 -4.95 -12.06
C ALA A 58 3.32 -4.33 -13.35
N LEU A 59 4.62 -4.55 -13.62
CA LEU A 59 5.28 -4.07 -14.83
C LEU A 59 4.79 -4.77 -16.11
N TRP A 60 4.42 -6.06 -16.02
CA TRP A 60 4.07 -6.89 -17.18
C TRP A 60 2.55 -7.05 -17.34
N MET A 61 1.82 -7.10 -16.25
CA MET A 61 0.41 -7.50 -16.22
C MET A 61 -0.56 -6.39 -16.65
N GLY A 62 -0.16 -5.12 -16.59
CA GLY A 62 -0.95 -4.03 -17.15
C GLY A 62 -1.25 -4.26 -18.64
N ASN A 63 -0.22 -4.60 -19.42
CA ASN A 63 -0.37 -4.91 -20.85
C ASN A 63 -1.13 -6.22 -21.10
N LEU A 64 -0.98 -7.21 -20.22
CA LEU A 64 -1.71 -8.48 -20.35
C LEU A 64 -3.20 -8.29 -20.09
N SER A 65 -3.57 -7.44 -19.14
CA SER A 65 -4.96 -7.08 -18.86
C SER A 65 -5.67 -6.48 -20.07
N ASP A 66 -4.98 -5.62 -20.83
CA ASP A 66 -5.53 -5.00 -22.02
C ASP A 66 -5.76 -6.02 -23.16
N ARG A 67 -4.94 -7.09 -23.25
CA ARG A 67 -5.07 -8.16 -24.26
C ARG A 67 -6.11 -9.21 -23.90
N LEU A 68 -6.12 -9.70 -22.67
CA LEU A 68 -7.00 -10.78 -22.22
C LEU A 68 -8.41 -10.30 -21.88
N GLY A 69 -8.59 -8.97 -21.75
CA GLY A 69 -9.82 -8.33 -21.26
C GLY A 69 -9.83 -8.21 -19.74
N ARG A 70 -10.10 -7.00 -19.26
CA ARG A 70 -9.99 -6.62 -17.84
C ARG A 70 -10.78 -7.50 -16.90
N ARG A 71 -12.01 -7.88 -17.27
CA ARG A 71 -12.85 -8.79 -16.47
C ARG A 71 -12.18 -10.13 -16.20
N ARG A 72 -11.53 -10.75 -17.21
CA ARG A 72 -10.87 -12.05 -17.06
C ARG A 72 -9.69 -11.96 -16.10
N VAL A 73 -8.88 -10.90 -16.23
CA VAL A 73 -7.72 -10.68 -15.35
C VAL A 73 -8.17 -10.40 -13.91
N LEU A 74 -9.17 -9.53 -13.72
CA LEU A 74 -9.71 -9.21 -12.39
C LEU A 74 -10.27 -10.45 -11.68
N VAL A 75 -11.13 -11.22 -12.37
CA VAL A 75 -11.73 -12.42 -11.78
C VAL A 75 -10.68 -13.50 -11.54
N GLY A 76 -9.78 -13.73 -12.50
CA GLY A 76 -8.70 -14.70 -12.36
C GLY A 76 -7.77 -14.38 -11.17
N ALA A 77 -7.35 -13.14 -11.04
CA ALA A 77 -6.53 -12.70 -9.92
C ALA A 77 -7.24 -12.85 -8.58
N LEU A 78 -8.52 -12.41 -8.48
CA LEU A 78 -9.35 -12.58 -7.28
C LEU A 78 -9.48 -14.05 -6.86
N LEU A 79 -9.69 -14.97 -7.81
CA LEU A 79 -9.77 -16.39 -7.52
C LEU A 79 -8.41 -16.93 -7.04
N VAL A 80 -7.34 -16.59 -7.73
CA VAL A 80 -5.98 -17.07 -7.40
C VAL A 80 -5.59 -16.64 -6.00
N PHE A 81 -5.64 -15.36 -5.69
CA PHE A 81 -5.21 -14.93 -4.36
C PHE A 81 -6.19 -15.39 -3.25
N SER A 82 -7.49 -15.47 -3.51
CA SER A 82 -8.44 -16.02 -2.52
C SER A 82 -8.16 -17.48 -2.18
N LEU A 83 -7.88 -18.31 -3.18
CA LEU A 83 -7.49 -19.69 -2.96
C LEU A 83 -6.16 -19.81 -2.23
N LEU A 84 -5.20 -18.93 -2.56
CA LEU A 84 -3.88 -18.91 -1.92
C LEU A 84 -3.92 -18.36 -0.49
N ILE A 85 -4.85 -17.44 -0.16
CA ILE A 85 -5.11 -17.07 1.24
C ILE A 85 -5.45 -18.36 2.02
N GLY A 86 -6.43 -19.14 1.55
CA GLY A 86 -6.79 -20.41 2.19
C GLY A 86 -5.62 -21.39 2.25
N ALA A 87 -4.86 -21.53 1.16
CA ALA A 87 -3.68 -22.40 1.09
C ALA A 87 -2.57 -21.98 2.06
N SER A 88 -2.47 -20.69 2.45
CA SER A 88 -1.54 -20.23 3.48
C SER A 88 -1.72 -20.96 4.81
N GLY A 89 -2.96 -21.37 5.15
CA GLY A 89 -3.26 -22.17 6.32
C GLY A 89 -2.74 -23.61 6.28
N LEU A 90 -2.37 -24.12 5.09
CA LEU A 90 -1.81 -25.46 4.90
C LEU A 90 -0.27 -25.48 4.99
N ALA A 91 0.36 -24.32 5.11
CA ALA A 91 1.81 -24.22 5.16
C ALA A 91 2.38 -24.91 6.41
N LYS A 92 3.47 -25.68 6.21
CA LYS A 92 4.16 -26.44 7.26
C LYS A 92 5.50 -25.83 7.65
N GLY A 93 5.88 -24.69 7.06
CA GLY A 93 7.14 -24.01 7.33
C GLY A 93 7.35 -22.83 6.39
N LEU A 94 8.52 -22.17 6.52
CA LEU A 94 8.89 -20.95 5.79
C LEU A 94 8.71 -21.07 4.27
N MET A 95 9.24 -22.14 3.67
CA MET A 95 9.23 -22.30 2.20
C MET A 95 7.81 -22.33 1.64
N GLY A 96 6.87 -23.01 2.32
CA GLY A 96 5.46 -23.04 1.92
C GLY A 96 4.84 -21.65 1.93
N LEU A 97 5.08 -20.87 2.99
CA LEU A 97 4.60 -19.49 3.09
C LEU A 97 5.21 -18.59 2.00
N VAL A 98 6.53 -18.69 1.77
CA VAL A 98 7.22 -17.88 0.74
C VAL A 98 6.70 -18.20 -0.66
N LEU A 99 6.52 -19.49 -1.01
CA LEU A 99 6.00 -19.88 -2.32
C LEU A 99 4.58 -19.36 -2.54
N VAL A 100 3.71 -19.50 -1.54
CA VAL A 100 2.35 -18.95 -1.60
C VAL A 100 2.42 -17.44 -1.80
N ARG A 101 3.25 -16.72 -1.05
CA ARG A 101 3.40 -15.26 -1.17
C ARG A 101 3.96 -14.79 -2.52
N LEU A 102 4.87 -15.54 -3.14
CA LEU A 102 5.34 -15.24 -4.49
C LEU A 102 4.21 -15.31 -5.51
N VAL A 103 3.41 -16.38 -5.50
CA VAL A 103 2.29 -16.53 -6.44
C VAL A 103 1.19 -15.50 -6.17
N MET A 104 0.90 -15.20 -4.90
CA MET A 104 -0.03 -14.15 -4.50
C MET A 104 0.42 -12.78 -5.01
N GLY A 105 1.70 -12.43 -4.84
CA GLY A 105 2.26 -11.17 -5.34
C GLY A 105 2.07 -11.01 -6.85
N PHE A 106 2.19 -12.08 -7.63
CA PHE A 106 1.87 -12.03 -9.07
C PHE A 106 0.39 -11.76 -9.34
N ALA A 107 -0.51 -12.39 -8.59
CA ALA A 107 -1.95 -12.17 -8.74
C ALA A 107 -2.35 -10.73 -8.34
N ASP A 108 -1.83 -10.22 -7.23
CA ASP A 108 -2.05 -8.85 -6.77
C ASP A 108 -1.49 -7.81 -7.74
N GLY A 109 -0.29 -8.08 -8.27
CA GLY A 109 0.34 -7.23 -9.29
C GLY A 109 -0.43 -7.20 -10.61
N ALA A 110 -1.17 -8.26 -10.94
CA ALA A 110 -2.08 -8.28 -12.08
C ALA A 110 -3.39 -7.53 -11.80
N PHE A 111 -3.95 -7.71 -10.60
CA PHE A 111 -5.23 -7.12 -10.20
C PHE A 111 -5.15 -5.59 -10.09
N THR A 112 -4.10 -5.06 -9.49
CA THR A 112 -3.99 -3.64 -9.13
C THR A 112 -4.14 -2.70 -10.33
N PRO A 113 -3.31 -2.78 -11.40
CA PRO A 113 -3.46 -1.88 -12.56
C PRO A 113 -4.75 -2.11 -13.33
N ALA A 114 -5.19 -3.37 -13.45
CA ALA A 114 -6.46 -3.71 -14.11
C ALA A 114 -7.66 -3.10 -13.39
N SER A 115 -7.66 -3.12 -12.06
CA SER A 115 -8.72 -2.60 -11.20
C SER A 115 -8.80 -1.08 -11.23
N ILE A 116 -7.64 -0.39 -11.20
CA ILE A 116 -7.58 1.08 -11.33
C ILE A 116 -8.13 1.51 -12.69
N SER A 117 -7.68 0.86 -13.77
CA SER A 117 -8.16 1.14 -15.13
C SER A 117 -9.67 0.89 -15.27
N ALA A 118 -10.18 -0.21 -14.70
CA ALA A 118 -11.60 -0.51 -14.67
C ALA A 118 -12.41 0.54 -13.88
N THR A 119 -11.86 1.07 -12.78
CA THR A 119 -12.49 2.15 -12.01
C THR A 119 -12.56 3.45 -12.81
N ILE A 120 -11.53 3.80 -13.57
CA ILE A 120 -11.50 4.95 -14.46
C ILE A 120 -12.60 4.82 -15.53
N GLU A 121 -12.72 3.65 -16.16
CA GLU A 121 -13.74 3.40 -17.20
C GLU A 121 -15.17 3.39 -16.65
N ALA A 122 -15.36 2.87 -15.44
CA ALA A 122 -16.66 2.87 -14.78
C ALA A 122 -17.13 4.26 -14.36
N SER A 123 -16.22 5.22 -14.24
CA SER A 123 -16.45 6.50 -13.58
C SER A 123 -16.68 7.64 -14.56
N ALA A 124 -17.67 8.49 -14.29
CA ALA A 124 -17.80 9.78 -14.97
C ALA A 124 -16.55 10.65 -14.72
N LEU A 125 -16.18 11.49 -15.70
CA LEU A 125 -14.95 12.29 -15.71
C LEU A 125 -14.74 13.06 -14.41
N GLU A 126 -15.81 13.72 -13.91
CA GLU A 126 -15.75 14.56 -12.70
C GLU A 126 -15.57 13.75 -11.41
N ARG A 127 -15.82 12.43 -11.44
CA ARG A 127 -15.77 11.55 -10.26
C ARG A 127 -14.61 10.56 -10.28
N ARG A 128 -13.81 10.51 -11.35
CA ARG A 128 -12.69 9.56 -11.49
C ARG A 128 -11.72 9.63 -10.32
N GLY A 129 -11.24 10.82 -9.97
CA GLY A 129 -10.31 11.01 -8.86
C GLY A 129 -10.87 10.55 -7.52
N ARG A 130 -12.13 10.92 -7.22
CA ARG A 130 -12.82 10.48 -6.00
C ARG A 130 -12.96 8.96 -5.93
N ASN A 131 -13.37 8.33 -7.01
CA ASN A 131 -13.61 6.89 -7.05
C ASN A 131 -12.31 6.08 -6.94
N ILE A 132 -11.22 6.56 -7.55
CA ILE A 132 -9.88 5.99 -7.36
C ILE A 132 -9.41 6.18 -5.91
N GLY A 133 -9.63 7.36 -5.33
CA GLY A 133 -9.29 7.62 -3.93
C GLY A 133 -10.02 6.68 -2.95
N ILE A 134 -11.32 6.46 -3.15
CA ILE A 134 -12.10 5.49 -2.37
C ILE A 134 -11.51 4.08 -2.53
N GLN A 135 -11.22 3.66 -3.75
CA GLN A 135 -10.63 2.35 -4.03
C GLN A 135 -9.28 2.18 -3.32
N GLN A 136 -8.38 3.14 -3.44
CA GLN A 136 -7.06 3.08 -2.83
C GLN A 136 -7.12 3.06 -1.29
N MET A 137 -8.04 3.82 -0.71
CA MET A 137 -8.26 3.84 0.74
C MET A 137 -8.69 2.47 1.28
N THR A 138 -9.47 1.69 0.52
CA THR A 138 -9.95 0.37 0.99
C THR A 138 -8.82 -0.62 1.23
N LEU A 139 -7.70 -0.53 0.52
CA LEU A 139 -6.54 -1.41 0.72
C LEU A 139 -6.00 -1.32 2.15
N THR A 140 -5.69 -0.13 2.61
CA THR A 140 -5.16 0.07 3.96
C THR A 140 -6.22 -0.06 5.04
N LEU A 141 -7.43 0.43 4.77
CA LEU A 141 -8.54 0.37 5.72
C LEU A 141 -8.94 -1.08 6.03
N PHE A 142 -9.07 -1.93 5.01
CA PHE A 142 -9.44 -3.33 5.22
C PHE A 142 -8.24 -4.16 5.71
N GLY A 143 -7.07 -3.99 5.10
CA GLY A 143 -5.89 -4.78 5.43
C GLY A 143 -5.28 -4.48 6.80
N LEU A 144 -5.19 -3.21 7.17
CA LEU A 144 -4.55 -2.75 8.40
C LEU A 144 -5.53 -2.19 9.43
N GLY A 145 -6.75 -1.80 9.01
CA GLY A 145 -7.79 -1.29 9.92
C GLY A 145 -8.67 -2.42 10.43
N PHE A 146 -9.42 -3.09 9.56
CA PHE A 146 -10.41 -4.11 9.96
C PHE A 146 -9.83 -5.49 10.17
N ALA A 147 -8.88 -5.93 9.32
CA ALA A 147 -8.36 -7.30 9.40
C ALA A 147 -7.74 -7.64 10.77
N PRO A 148 -6.93 -6.78 11.43
CA PRO A 148 -6.39 -7.09 12.75
C PRO A 148 -7.49 -7.34 13.80
N LEU A 149 -8.56 -6.54 13.79
CA LEU A 149 -9.68 -6.70 14.72
C LEU A 149 -10.45 -7.99 14.46
N ALA A 150 -10.72 -8.30 13.18
CA ALA A 150 -11.40 -9.54 12.80
C ALA A 150 -10.55 -10.77 13.14
N VAL A 151 -9.23 -10.72 12.93
CA VAL A 151 -8.29 -11.78 13.34
C VAL A 151 -8.34 -12.00 14.85
N ALA A 152 -8.30 -10.92 15.65
CA ALA A 152 -8.38 -11.03 17.10
C ALA A 152 -9.67 -11.73 17.56
N ALA A 153 -10.80 -11.34 16.98
CA ALA A 153 -12.08 -11.97 17.28
C ALA A 153 -12.12 -13.45 16.89
N LEU A 154 -11.60 -13.81 15.71
CA LEU A 154 -11.63 -15.20 15.23
C LEU A 154 -10.67 -16.11 16.00
N LEU A 155 -9.47 -15.64 16.37
CA LEU A 155 -8.49 -16.45 17.10
C LEU A 155 -8.93 -16.85 18.51
N HIS A 156 -9.99 -16.25 19.05
CA HIS A 156 -10.61 -16.73 20.28
C HIS A 156 -11.36 -18.07 20.10
N PHE A 157 -11.82 -18.38 18.89
CA PHE A 157 -12.69 -19.52 18.62
C PHE A 157 -12.01 -20.57 17.74
N ILE A 158 -11.09 -20.15 16.85
CA ILE A 158 -10.49 -21.00 15.83
C ILE A 158 -8.97 -20.77 15.75
N ASN A 159 -8.24 -21.76 15.26
CA ASN A 159 -6.80 -21.65 15.06
C ASN A 159 -6.46 -20.79 13.82
N TRP A 160 -5.21 -20.30 13.74
CA TRP A 160 -4.75 -19.43 12.67
C TRP A 160 -4.89 -20.04 11.26
N ARG A 161 -4.80 -21.37 11.12
CA ARG A 161 -4.95 -22.06 9.84
C ARG A 161 -6.38 -21.93 9.30
N VAL A 162 -7.37 -22.07 10.18
CA VAL A 162 -8.80 -21.90 9.82
C VAL A 162 -9.12 -20.43 9.57
N VAL A 163 -8.47 -19.48 10.27
CA VAL A 163 -8.64 -18.03 10.02
C VAL A 163 -8.32 -17.72 8.55
N PHE A 164 -7.23 -18.24 7.99
CA PHE A 164 -6.93 -18.08 6.57
C PHE A 164 -8.05 -18.58 5.66
N SER A 165 -8.62 -19.74 5.97
CA SER A 165 -9.74 -20.29 5.18
C SER A 165 -10.98 -19.40 5.26
N VAL A 166 -11.29 -18.83 6.42
CA VAL A 166 -12.40 -17.87 6.59
C VAL A 166 -12.19 -16.63 5.75
N PHE A 167 -10.98 -16.08 5.73
CA PHE A 167 -10.67 -14.89 4.91
C PHE A 167 -10.62 -15.16 3.40
N ALA A 168 -10.53 -16.42 2.96
CA ALA A 168 -10.66 -16.80 1.56
C ALA A 168 -12.09 -16.62 1.02
N LEU A 169 -13.11 -16.83 1.84
CA LEU A 169 -14.52 -16.83 1.42
C LEU A 169 -14.99 -15.47 0.84
N PRO A 170 -14.75 -14.32 1.50
CA PRO A 170 -15.11 -13.03 0.93
C PRO A 170 -14.50 -12.79 -0.46
N GLY A 171 -13.29 -13.27 -0.70
CA GLY A 171 -12.62 -13.13 -1.98
C GLY A 171 -13.32 -13.91 -3.11
N LEU A 172 -13.78 -15.11 -2.84
CA LEU A 172 -14.55 -15.90 -3.80
C LEU A 172 -15.89 -15.23 -4.11
N ILE A 173 -16.55 -14.65 -3.11
CA ILE A 173 -17.80 -13.89 -3.29
C ILE A 173 -17.56 -12.65 -4.17
N VAL A 174 -16.49 -11.89 -3.90
CA VAL A 174 -16.16 -10.69 -4.68
C VAL A 174 -15.72 -11.07 -6.10
N ALA A 175 -15.05 -12.21 -6.30
CA ALA A 175 -14.73 -12.73 -7.63
C ALA A 175 -16.00 -13.01 -8.44
N TRP A 176 -16.99 -13.68 -7.82
CA TRP A 176 -18.29 -13.92 -8.43
C TRP A 176 -19.05 -12.63 -8.74
N LEU A 177 -19.07 -11.65 -7.80
CA LEU A 177 -19.70 -10.35 -8.02
C LEU A 177 -19.00 -9.58 -9.15
N THR A 178 -17.68 -9.61 -9.21
CA THR A 178 -16.88 -9.01 -10.29
C THR A 178 -17.24 -9.61 -11.63
N TRP A 179 -17.35 -10.93 -11.69
CA TRP A 179 -17.78 -11.64 -12.91
C TRP A 179 -19.19 -11.23 -13.37
N ARG A 180 -20.11 -10.98 -12.43
CA ARG A 180 -21.49 -10.58 -12.71
C ARG A 180 -21.65 -9.11 -13.10
N ILE A 181 -20.89 -8.21 -12.45
CA ILE A 181 -21.08 -6.76 -12.53
C ILE A 181 -20.22 -6.12 -13.61
N ILE A 182 -18.95 -6.57 -13.75
CA ILE A 182 -18.01 -5.99 -14.70
C ILE A 182 -18.31 -6.49 -16.12
N PRO A 183 -18.53 -5.60 -17.12
CA PRO A 183 -18.83 -6.00 -18.50
C PRO A 183 -17.68 -6.80 -19.13
N ALA A 184 -18.03 -7.85 -19.90
CA ALA A 184 -17.03 -8.68 -20.58
C ALA A 184 -16.30 -7.93 -21.72
N ARG A 185 -16.93 -6.89 -22.27
CA ARG A 185 -16.44 -6.12 -23.42
C ARG A 185 -15.64 -4.87 -23.04
N TRP A 186 -15.24 -4.71 -21.79
CA TRP A 186 -14.30 -3.66 -21.42
C TRP A 186 -12.92 -4.00 -21.97
N HIS A 187 -12.76 -3.68 -23.25
CA HIS A 187 -11.45 -3.66 -23.91
C HIS A 187 -10.94 -2.22 -23.84
N ALA A 188 -9.65 -2.05 -23.66
CA ALA A 188 -9.05 -0.73 -23.81
C ALA A 188 -9.45 -0.17 -25.19
N ALA A 189 -10.17 0.96 -25.17
CA ALA A 189 -10.31 1.75 -26.37
C ALA A 189 -8.90 2.18 -26.76
N GLU A 190 -8.52 1.83 -27.97
CA GLU A 190 -7.24 2.13 -28.62
C GLU A 190 -5.99 1.63 -27.86
N TRP A 191 -5.23 0.81 -28.57
CA TRP A 191 -3.93 0.32 -28.16
C TRP A 191 -3.03 1.50 -27.77
N ARG A 192 -2.94 1.80 -26.49
CA ARG A 192 -1.91 2.72 -26.03
C ARG A 192 -0.58 2.04 -26.31
N GLU A 193 0.27 2.70 -27.11
CA GLU A 193 1.62 2.21 -27.36
C GLU A 193 2.27 1.83 -26.02
N ARG A 194 2.94 0.68 -26.01
CA ARG A 194 3.65 0.17 -24.84
C ARG A 194 4.54 1.27 -24.31
N SER A 195 4.51 1.52 -23.01
CA SER A 195 5.60 2.28 -22.40
C SER A 195 6.90 1.54 -22.73
N SER A 196 7.68 2.14 -23.60
CA SER A 196 8.93 1.62 -24.08
C SER A 196 9.99 1.79 -22.98
N PHE A 197 11.07 1.01 -23.04
CA PHE A 197 12.26 1.28 -22.23
C PHE A 197 12.79 2.72 -22.44
N ALA A 198 12.57 3.26 -23.65
CA ALA A 198 12.84 4.67 -23.95
C ALA A 198 11.99 5.64 -23.09
N ASP A 199 10.70 5.32 -22.85
CA ASP A 199 9.83 6.15 -22.02
C ASP A 199 10.26 6.12 -20.55
N TRP A 200 10.74 4.98 -20.05
CA TRP A 200 11.32 4.86 -18.71
C TRP A 200 12.55 5.75 -18.56
N LYS A 201 13.43 5.72 -19.55
CA LYS A 201 14.61 6.59 -19.57
C LYS A 201 14.21 8.07 -19.68
N ALA A 202 13.21 8.38 -20.50
CA ALA A 202 12.66 9.72 -20.63
C ALA A 202 12.07 10.23 -19.30
N VAL A 203 11.28 9.41 -18.62
CA VAL A 203 10.69 9.75 -17.31
C VAL A 203 11.77 9.98 -16.26
N LEU A 204 12.81 9.15 -16.20
CA LEU A 204 13.93 9.30 -15.26
C LEU A 204 14.86 10.50 -15.60
N SER A 205 14.72 11.14 -16.76
CA SER A 205 15.42 12.39 -17.05
C SER A 205 14.89 13.58 -16.23
N TYR A 206 13.63 13.54 -15.81
CA TYR A 206 13.02 14.60 -15.00
C TYR A 206 13.55 14.57 -13.57
N SER A 207 14.09 15.70 -13.11
CA SER A 207 14.71 15.81 -11.78
C SER A 207 13.77 15.44 -10.65
N ASN A 208 12.51 15.91 -10.68
CA ASN A 208 11.52 15.60 -9.65
C ASN A 208 11.23 14.08 -9.61
N ILE A 209 11.11 13.40 -10.76
CA ILE A 209 10.80 11.96 -10.79
C ILE A 209 11.91 11.15 -10.14
N ARG A 210 13.18 11.49 -10.37
CA ARG A 210 14.30 10.82 -9.69
C ARG A 210 14.21 10.97 -8.16
N VAL A 211 13.90 12.16 -7.69
CA VAL A 211 13.73 12.42 -6.25
C VAL A 211 12.52 11.64 -5.71
N LEU A 212 11.37 11.67 -6.40
CA LEU A 212 10.15 10.97 -6.01
C LEU A 212 10.35 9.45 -5.96
N THR A 213 11.16 8.89 -6.87
CA THR A 213 11.49 7.45 -6.88
C THR A 213 12.22 7.04 -5.60
N VAL A 214 13.20 7.82 -5.16
CA VAL A 214 13.91 7.53 -3.89
C VAL A 214 13.02 7.83 -2.67
N LEU A 215 12.21 8.87 -2.72
CA LEU A 215 11.25 9.18 -1.64
C LEU A 215 10.24 8.05 -1.47
N MET A 216 9.72 7.50 -2.57
CA MET A 216 8.77 6.38 -2.51
C MET A 216 9.37 5.14 -1.83
N LEU A 217 10.65 4.85 -2.10
CA LEU A 217 11.39 3.80 -1.37
C LEU A 217 11.36 4.08 0.15
N CYS A 218 11.64 5.31 0.56
CA CYS A 218 11.65 5.69 1.98
C CYS A 218 10.27 5.51 2.64
N TRP A 219 9.21 5.96 1.95
CA TRP A 219 7.84 5.87 2.45
C TRP A 219 7.33 4.43 2.56
N LEU A 220 7.62 3.60 1.55
CA LEU A 220 7.25 2.20 1.57
C LEU A 220 8.07 1.38 2.57
N THR A 221 9.34 1.70 2.76
CA THR A 221 10.13 1.09 3.85
C THR A 221 9.47 1.34 5.20
N CYS A 222 9.01 2.57 5.46
CA CYS A 222 8.30 2.88 6.71
C CYS A 222 7.00 2.08 6.82
N LEU A 223 6.12 2.11 5.80
CA LEU A 223 4.84 1.41 5.83
C LEU A 223 5.01 -0.08 6.01
N VAL A 224 5.84 -0.73 5.18
CA VAL A 224 5.93 -2.19 5.15
C VAL A 224 6.68 -2.72 6.37
N THR A 225 7.76 -2.04 6.81
CA THR A 225 8.47 -2.45 8.02
C THR A 225 7.59 -2.33 9.26
N THR A 226 6.88 -1.23 9.44
CA THR A 226 6.00 -1.06 10.61
C THR A 226 4.85 -2.05 10.57
N SER A 227 4.15 -2.22 9.44
CA SER A 227 3.06 -3.18 9.34
C SER A 227 3.48 -4.63 9.53
N ALA A 228 4.72 -5.01 9.15
CA ALA A 228 5.22 -6.37 9.29
C ALA A 228 5.69 -6.69 10.71
N PHE A 229 6.37 -5.75 11.38
CA PHE A 229 7.07 -6.05 12.64
C PHE A 229 6.42 -5.49 13.90
N ILE A 230 5.52 -4.49 13.79
CA ILE A 230 4.79 -3.94 14.96
C ILE A 230 4.03 -5.03 15.74
N PRO A 231 3.34 -6.01 15.11
CA PRO A 231 2.70 -7.08 15.88
C PRO A 231 3.67 -7.80 16.83
N SER A 232 4.84 -8.20 16.32
CA SER A 232 5.87 -8.86 17.15
C SER A 232 6.47 -7.90 18.19
N LEU A 233 6.71 -6.63 17.85
CA LEU A 233 7.17 -5.63 18.80
C LEU A 233 6.21 -5.47 19.98
N LEU A 234 4.90 -5.40 19.70
CA LEU A 234 3.87 -5.21 20.73
C LEU A 234 3.69 -6.45 21.62
N LEU A 235 3.76 -7.66 21.06
CA LEU A 235 3.60 -8.89 21.83
C LEU A 235 4.89 -9.31 22.54
N ASP A 236 6.03 -9.31 21.83
CA ASP A 236 7.26 -9.90 22.34
C ASP A 236 8.08 -8.92 23.20
N HIS A 237 8.02 -7.61 22.90
CA HIS A 237 8.79 -6.58 23.63
C HIS A 237 7.93 -5.79 24.62
N HIS A 238 6.73 -5.37 24.23
CA HIS A 238 5.83 -4.65 25.14
C HIS A 238 4.89 -5.58 25.93
N HIS A 239 4.92 -6.90 25.67
CA HIS A 239 4.14 -7.93 26.37
C HIS A 239 2.62 -7.66 26.40
N LEU A 240 2.09 -7.01 25.36
CA LEU A 240 0.65 -6.80 25.22
C LEU A 240 -0.06 -8.11 24.90
N ASN A 241 -1.33 -8.22 25.28
CA ASN A 241 -2.17 -9.31 24.82
C ASN A 241 -2.56 -9.12 23.34
N PHE A 242 -3.01 -10.19 22.68
CA PHE A 242 -3.32 -10.18 21.26
C PHE A 242 -4.43 -9.20 20.89
N SER A 243 -5.44 -9.02 21.75
CA SER A 243 -6.54 -8.08 21.54
C SER A 243 -6.06 -6.62 21.54
N SER A 244 -5.25 -6.24 22.54
CA SER A 244 -4.66 -4.90 22.61
C SER A 244 -3.72 -4.64 21.44
N MET A 245 -2.90 -5.62 21.06
CA MET A 245 -2.03 -5.53 19.87
C MET A 245 -2.86 -5.27 18.61
N SER A 246 -3.93 -6.04 18.39
CA SER A 246 -4.79 -5.89 17.21
C SER A 246 -5.52 -4.54 17.19
N THR A 247 -5.94 -4.03 18.36
CA THR A 247 -6.50 -2.68 18.48
C THR A 247 -5.48 -1.62 18.09
N VAL A 248 -4.25 -1.72 18.59
CA VAL A 248 -3.17 -0.80 18.20
C VAL A 248 -2.85 -0.91 16.71
N MET A 249 -2.81 -2.13 16.15
CA MET A 249 -2.59 -2.35 14.71
C MET A 249 -3.67 -1.70 13.84
N SER A 250 -4.93 -1.70 14.28
CA SER A 250 -6.02 -1.08 13.51
C SER A 250 -5.82 0.42 13.31
N SER A 251 -5.09 1.10 14.19
CA SER A 251 -4.75 2.52 14.06
C SER A 251 -3.94 2.82 12.80
N ILE A 252 -3.14 1.86 12.32
CA ILE A 252 -2.36 1.98 11.07
C ILE A 252 -3.29 2.20 9.88
N GLY A 253 -4.31 1.34 9.73
CA GLY A 253 -5.26 1.44 8.64
C GLY A 253 -6.15 2.69 8.72
N LEU A 254 -6.59 3.04 9.92
CA LEU A 254 -7.40 4.25 10.15
C LEU A 254 -6.60 5.53 9.87
N GLY A 255 -5.37 5.60 10.38
CA GLY A 255 -4.47 6.72 10.11
C GLY A 255 -4.13 6.86 8.64
N ALA A 256 -3.82 5.74 7.98
CA ALA A 256 -3.56 5.69 6.55
C ALA A 256 -4.73 6.21 5.72
N ALA A 257 -5.94 5.75 6.01
CA ALA A 257 -7.16 6.19 5.32
C ALA A 257 -7.40 7.70 5.51
N ALA A 258 -7.30 8.18 6.74
CA ALA A 258 -7.47 9.61 7.04
C ALA A 258 -6.39 10.47 6.35
N GLY A 259 -5.12 10.06 6.41
CA GLY A 259 -4.01 10.78 5.79
C GLY A 259 -4.12 10.88 4.27
N THR A 260 -4.52 9.78 3.62
CA THR A 260 -4.75 9.72 2.18
C THR A 260 -5.81 10.73 1.70
N LEU A 261 -6.78 11.08 2.53
CA LEU A 261 -7.83 12.04 2.19
C LEU A 261 -7.48 13.48 2.58
N CYS A 262 -6.98 13.67 3.80
CA CYS A 262 -6.85 15.02 4.38
C CYS A 262 -5.65 15.81 3.82
N LEU A 263 -4.48 15.19 3.72
CA LEU A 263 -3.24 15.92 3.41
C LEU A 263 -3.08 16.25 1.92
N PRO A 264 -3.51 15.42 0.95
CA PRO A 264 -3.57 15.85 -0.45
C PRO A 264 -4.46 17.06 -0.65
N TRP A 265 -5.65 17.09 0.00
CA TRP A 265 -6.52 18.27 -0.02
C TRP A 265 -5.85 19.53 0.58
N LEU A 266 -5.11 19.36 1.69
CA LEU A 266 -4.35 20.47 2.27
C LEU A 266 -3.24 20.94 1.30
N SER A 267 -2.59 20.02 0.60
CA SER A 267 -1.52 20.34 -0.34
C SER A 267 -1.97 21.13 -1.57
N ASP A 268 -3.26 21.01 -1.94
CA ASP A 268 -3.86 21.84 -2.99
C ASP A 268 -3.91 23.32 -2.59
N ARG A 269 -3.97 23.60 -1.30
CA ARG A 269 -4.08 24.96 -0.75
C ARG A 269 -2.73 25.57 -0.39
N VAL A 270 -1.89 24.81 0.31
CA VAL A 270 -0.63 25.29 0.88
C VAL A 270 0.54 25.11 -0.09
N GLY A 271 0.47 24.12 -0.95
CA GLY A 271 1.55 23.70 -1.86
C GLY A 271 1.98 22.27 -1.60
N ARG A 272 2.52 21.61 -2.62
CA ARG A 272 2.92 20.19 -2.55
C ARG A 272 4.12 19.99 -1.62
N LYS A 273 5.20 20.73 -1.87
CA LYS A 273 6.47 20.60 -1.13
C LYS A 273 6.32 20.90 0.37
N PRO A 274 5.67 22.00 0.82
CA PRO A 274 5.48 22.26 2.25
C PRO A 274 4.75 21.12 2.97
N VAL A 275 3.70 20.55 2.35
CA VAL A 275 2.94 19.46 2.97
C VAL A 275 3.76 18.17 3.02
N VAL A 276 4.57 17.86 2.00
CA VAL A 276 5.50 16.73 2.04
C VAL A 276 6.50 16.90 3.18
N MET A 277 7.12 18.06 3.33
CA MET A 277 8.08 18.33 4.43
C MET A 277 7.42 18.24 5.80
N LEU A 278 6.25 18.87 5.98
CA LEU A 278 5.48 18.80 7.23
C LEU A 278 5.12 17.36 7.59
N SER A 279 4.62 16.60 6.61
CA SER A 279 4.24 15.21 6.81
C SER A 279 5.44 14.33 7.17
N THR A 280 6.59 14.57 6.54
CA THR A 280 7.81 13.81 6.86
C THR A 280 8.31 14.10 8.26
N VAL A 281 8.34 15.37 8.66
CA VAL A 281 8.70 15.79 10.03
C VAL A 281 7.72 15.18 11.03
N GLY A 282 6.40 15.28 10.76
CA GLY A 282 5.37 14.70 11.61
C GLY A 282 5.54 13.18 11.78
N ALA A 283 5.77 12.44 10.70
CA ALA A 283 6.01 11.00 10.75
C ALA A 283 7.27 10.66 11.57
N CYS A 284 8.38 11.39 11.37
CA CYS A 284 9.62 11.20 12.15
C CYS A 284 9.38 11.41 13.64
N LEU A 285 8.74 12.53 14.03
CA LEU A 285 8.49 12.86 15.43
C LEU A 285 7.60 11.80 16.10
N MET A 286 6.53 11.37 15.41
CA MET A 286 5.63 10.36 15.93
C MET A 286 6.30 8.97 16.03
N LEU A 287 7.21 8.64 15.12
CA LEU A 287 7.96 7.38 15.19
C LEU A 287 8.97 7.37 16.35
N VAL A 288 9.60 8.51 16.62
CA VAL A 288 10.46 8.67 17.81
C VAL A 288 9.63 8.57 19.10
N LEU A 289 8.45 9.21 19.14
CA LEU A 289 7.54 9.13 20.27
C LEU A 289 7.02 7.69 20.49
N LEU A 290 6.74 6.97 19.40
CA LEU A 290 6.33 5.57 19.43
C LEU A 290 7.40 4.69 20.14
N ASN A 291 8.69 4.95 19.85
CA ASN A 291 9.79 4.21 20.47
C ASN A 291 9.90 4.46 22.00
N SER A 292 9.38 5.57 22.49
CA SER A 292 9.36 5.92 23.92
C SER A 292 8.03 5.62 24.63
N ALA A 293 7.01 5.15 23.89
CA ALA A 293 5.65 5.01 24.41
C ALA A 293 5.46 3.87 25.44
N GLY A 294 6.42 2.92 25.54
CA GLY A 294 6.31 1.76 26.40
C GLY A 294 5.07 0.91 26.08
N ALA A 295 4.45 0.31 27.09
CA ALA A 295 3.24 -0.52 26.94
C ALA A 295 1.92 0.27 27.05
N ASN A 296 1.95 1.59 26.89
CA ASN A 296 0.75 2.43 26.97
C ASN A 296 -0.07 2.30 25.69
N VAL A 297 -1.14 1.50 25.73
CA VAL A 297 -2.01 1.19 24.58
C VAL A 297 -2.61 2.45 23.90
N PRO A 298 -3.22 3.41 24.60
CA PRO A 298 -3.70 4.65 24.02
C PRO A 298 -2.58 5.45 23.30
N LEU A 299 -1.42 5.56 23.90
CA LEU A 299 -0.30 6.31 23.33
C LEU A 299 0.26 5.59 22.09
N LEU A 300 0.40 4.26 22.14
CA LEU A 300 0.78 3.44 20.98
C LEU A 300 -0.22 3.56 19.83
N PHE A 301 -1.53 3.56 20.13
CA PHE A 301 -2.58 3.77 19.14
C PHE A 301 -2.47 5.15 18.48
N CYS A 302 -2.39 6.22 19.28
CA CYS A 302 -2.32 7.58 18.75
C CYS A 302 -1.04 7.82 17.95
N THR A 303 0.10 7.34 18.42
CA THR A 303 1.38 7.52 17.72
C THR A 303 1.43 6.75 16.41
N LEU A 304 0.99 5.50 16.37
CA LEU A 304 0.90 4.71 15.13
C LEU A 304 -0.13 5.29 14.15
N PHE A 305 -1.28 5.74 14.64
CA PHE A 305 -2.26 6.45 13.82
C PHE A 305 -1.59 7.65 13.13
N MET A 306 -0.89 8.49 13.87
CA MET A 306 -0.25 9.69 13.32
C MET A 306 0.94 9.37 12.40
N VAL A 307 1.76 8.35 12.72
CA VAL A 307 2.81 7.89 11.80
C VAL A 307 2.21 7.58 10.43
N HIS A 308 1.14 6.78 10.40
CA HIS A 308 0.55 6.33 9.16
C HIS A 308 -0.36 7.37 8.50
N PHE A 309 -0.95 8.28 9.27
CA PHE A 309 -1.63 9.47 8.75
C PHE A 309 -0.68 10.30 7.87
N PHE A 310 0.51 10.59 8.37
CA PHE A 310 1.52 11.31 7.60
C PHE A 310 2.13 10.47 6.48
N ASN A 311 2.55 9.24 6.76
CA ASN A 311 3.26 8.40 5.80
C ASN A 311 2.41 8.01 4.58
N ASN A 312 1.14 7.67 4.76
CA ASN A 312 0.27 7.35 3.61
C ASN A 312 -0.09 8.57 2.77
N ALA A 313 -0.19 9.74 3.39
CA ALA A 313 -0.31 10.99 2.64
C ALA A 313 0.92 11.24 1.75
N LEU A 314 2.14 10.96 2.26
CA LEU A 314 3.37 11.05 1.48
C LEU A 314 3.36 10.11 0.29
N ILE A 315 2.93 8.86 0.46
CA ILE A 315 2.76 7.88 -0.62
C ILE A 315 1.77 8.41 -1.67
N THR A 316 0.60 8.87 -1.22
CA THR A 316 -0.47 9.37 -2.11
C THR A 316 -0.03 10.60 -2.89
N LEU A 317 0.62 11.57 -2.23
CA LEU A 317 1.15 12.77 -2.88
C LEU A 317 2.24 12.43 -3.89
N THR A 318 3.11 11.48 -3.56
CA THR A 318 4.21 11.06 -4.43
C THR A 318 3.71 10.42 -5.71
N VAL A 319 2.78 9.45 -5.61
CA VAL A 319 2.26 8.70 -6.76
C VAL A 319 1.25 9.50 -7.58
N GLY A 320 0.46 10.32 -6.91
CA GLY A 320 -0.59 11.12 -7.51
C GLY A 320 -0.09 12.47 -8.06
N PRO A 321 -0.38 13.58 -7.37
CA PRO A 321 -0.18 14.90 -7.94
C PRO A 321 1.28 15.24 -8.26
N LEU A 322 2.25 14.86 -7.42
CA LEU A 322 3.65 15.18 -7.67
C LEU A 322 4.21 14.50 -8.93
N CYS A 323 3.87 13.23 -9.18
CA CYS A 323 4.22 12.56 -10.43
C CYS A 323 3.51 13.20 -11.62
N ALA A 324 2.19 13.41 -11.50
CA ALA A 324 1.37 13.93 -12.59
C ALA A 324 1.79 15.35 -13.03
N GLU A 325 2.12 16.21 -12.06
CA GLU A 325 2.51 17.61 -12.29
C GLU A 325 4.00 17.75 -12.71
N SER A 326 4.80 16.67 -12.66
CA SER A 326 6.25 16.70 -12.95
C SER A 326 6.61 16.28 -14.37
N VAL A 327 5.66 15.73 -15.15
CA VAL A 327 5.87 15.21 -16.51
C VAL A 327 4.72 15.62 -17.43
N PRO A 328 4.89 15.57 -18.77
CA PRO A 328 3.79 15.72 -19.72
C PRO A 328 2.71 14.65 -19.53
N ALA A 329 1.48 14.95 -19.96
CA ALA A 329 0.31 14.09 -19.76
C ALA A 329 0.50 12.66 -20.33
N GLU A 330 1.23 12.51 -21.42
CA GLU A 330 1.51 11.23 -22.09
C GLU A 330 2.37 10.31 -21.22
N LEU A 331 3.24 10.88 -20.37
CA LEU A 331 4.19 10.15 -19.53
C LEU A 331 3.72 9.95 -18.08
N MET A 332 2.57 10.51 -17.68
CA MET A 332 2.09 10.47 -16.29
C MET A 332 1.95 9.03 -15.74
N ALA A 333 1.34 8.14 -16.52
CA ALA A 333 1.14 6.75 -16.10
C ALA A 333 2.47 6.00 -15.98
N THR A 334 3.41 6.24 -16.91
CA THR A 334 4.75 5.65 -16.88
C THR A 334 5.54 6.16 -15.68
N ALA A 335 5.47 7.47 -15.37
CA ALA A 335 6.13 8.07 -14.22
C ALA A 335 5.64 7.47 -12.89
N SER A 336 4.33 7.43 -12.69
CA SER A 336 3.76 6.81 -11.48
C SER A 336 4.10 5.32 -11.40
N GLY A 337 4.05 4.60 -12.52
CA GLY A 337 4.41 3.18 -12.59
C GLY A 337 5.87 2.91 -12.18
N VAL A 338 6.82 3.69 -12.69
CA VAL A 338 8.25 3.57 -12.34
C VAL A 338 8.48 3.87 -10.86
N VAL A 339 7.89 4.97 -10.34
CA VAL A 339 8.03 5.37 -8.94
C VAL A 339 7.48 4.29 -8.01
N ILE A 340 6.31 3.72 -8.32
CA ILE A 340 5.71 2.63 -7.53
C ILE A 340 6.56 1.38 -7.61
N ALA A 341 6.95 0.93 -8.82
CA ALA A 341 7.69 -0.32 -9.01
C ALA A 341 9.03 -0.32 -8.27
N VAL A 342 9.79 0.77 -8.35
CA VAL A 342 11.06 0.91 -7.63
C VAL A 342 10.83 0.98 -6.13
N GLY A 343 9.82 1.74 -5.69
CA GLY A 343 9.45 1.82 -4.28
C GLY A 343 9.05 0.47 -3.68
N GLU A 344 8.20 -0.29 -4.37
CA GLU A 344 7.79 -1.63 -3.92
C GLU A 344 8.93 -2.63 -3.94
N LEU A 345 9.74 -2.64 -5.00
CA LEU A 345 10.87 -3.57 -5.13
C LEU A 345 11.89 -3.36 -4.00
N PHE A 346 12.31 -2.12 -3.79
CA PHE A 346 13.37 -1.81 -2.83
C PHE A 346 12.84 -1.47 -1.44
N GLY A 347 11.78 -0.67 -1.31
CA GLY A 347 11.21 -0.26 -0.04
C GLY A 347 10.28 -1.31 0.56
N GLY A 348 9.39 -1.89 -0.23
CA GLY A 348 8.48 -2.94 0.20
C GLY A 348 9.12 -4.33 0.23
N GLY A 349 10.05 -4.61 -0.69
CA GLY A 349 10.73 -5.90 -0.83
C GLY A 349 12.03 -5.98 -0.06
N PHE A 350 13.13 -5.45 -0.63
CA PHE A 350 14.46 -5.63 -0.04
C PHE A 350 14.62 -4.98 1.33
N ALA A 351 14.06 -3.78 1.55
CA ALA A 351 14.21 -3.10 2.84
C ALA A 351 13.54 -3.86 3.99
N VAL A 352 12.38 -4.51 3.76
CA VAL A 352 11.72 -5.31 4.80
C VAL A 352 12.50 -6.60 5.10
N MET A 353 13.18 -7.18 4.10
CA MET A 353 14.08 -8.31 4.34
C MET A 353 15.28 -7.90 5.19
N ILE A 354 15.87 -6.72 4.90
CA ILE A 354 16.93 -6.12 5.73
C ILE A 354 16.42 -5.86 7.16
N ALA A 355 15.20 -5.32 7.29
CA ALA A 355 14.58 -5.11 8.60
C ALA A 355 14.46 -6.40 9.41
N GLY A 356 14.12 -7.52 8.76
CA GLY A 356 14.11 -8.85 9.40
C GLY A 356 15.46 -9.26 9.93
N GLN A 357 16.55 -9.02 9.16
CA GLN A 357 17.90 -9.29 9.62
C GLN A 357 18.33 -8.37 10.78
N VAL A 358 17.92 -7.11 10.74
CA VAL A 358 18.14 -6.16 11.87
C VAL A 358 17.44 -6.67 13.13
N ALA A 359 16.16 -7.05 13.01
CA ALA A 359 15.40 -7.58 14.15
C ALA A 359 16.01 -8.88 14.72
N THR A 360 16.54 -9.76 13.86
CA THR A 360 17.20 -11.01 14.28
C THR A 360 18.52 -10.76 14.98
N ARG A 361 19.34 -9.81 14.49
CA ARG A 361 20.70 -9.57 15.04
C ARG A 361 20.72 -8.60 16.20
N LEU A 362 19.92 -7.54 16.15
CA LEU A 362 19.93 -6.44 17.13
C LEU A 362 18.73 -6.49 18.09
N GLY A 363 17.80 -7.42 17.87
CA GLY A 363 16.55 -7.55 18.62
C GLY A 363 15.41 -6.73 18.04
N ILE A 364 14.17 -7.18 18.29
CA ILE A 364 12.95 -6.56 17.79
C ILE A 364 12.76 -5.11 18.27
N SER A 365 13.28 -4.75 19.43
CA SER A 365 13.23 -3.39 19.99
C SER A 365 13.92 -2.34 19.10
N LYS A 366 14.84 -2.76 18.24
CA LYS A 366 15.58 -1.87 17.33
C LYS A 366 14.95 -1.75 15.94
N ILE A 367 13.80 -2.39 15.72
CA ILE A 367 13.16 -2.44 14.40
C ILE A 367 12.77 -1.05 13.86
N LEU A 368 12.44 -0.11 14.75
CA LEU A 368 12.05 1.25 14.37
C LEU A 368 13.21 2.12 13.87
N LEU A 369 14.48 1.67 14.05
CA LEU A 369 15.64 2.42 13.55
C LEU A 369 15.65 2.54 12.03
N LEU A 370 15.29 1.46 11.30
CA LEU A 370 15.29 1.47 9.85
C LEU A 370 14.25 2.45 9.27
N PRO A 371 12.95 2.37 9.63
CA PRO A 371 11.97 3.34 9.14
C PRO A 371 12.28 4.78 9.59
N THR A 372 12.85 4.99 10.78
CA THR A 372 13.28 6.32 11.21
C THR A 372 14.40 6.85 10.33
N ALA A 373 15.43 6.04 10.06
CA ALA A 373 16.54 6.44 9.19
C ALA A 373 16.06 6.77 7.76
N THR A 374 15.15 5.97 7.21
CA THR A 374 14.61 6.22 5.87
C THR A 374 13.72 7.46 5.81
N LEU A 375 12.93 7.76 6.86
CA LEU A 375 12.17 9.01 6.94
C LEU A 375 13.08 10.23 7.06
N VAL A 376 14.17 10.15 7.85
CA VAL A 376 15.18 11.23 7.94
C VAL A 376 15.85 11.45 6.58
N LEU A 377 16.23 10.37 5.88
CA LEU A 377 16.73 10.47 4.50
C LEU A 377 15.68 11.11 3.57
N GLY A 378 14.44 10.71 3.69
CA GLY A 378 13.31 11.28 2.95
C GLY A 378 13.13 12.77 3.22
N LEU A 379 13.30 13.22 4.48
CA LEU A 379 13.25 14.64 4.83
C LEU A 379 14.36 15.43 4.12
N ILE A 380 15.59 14.93 4.16
CA ILE A 380 16.72 15.56 3.47
C ILE A 380 16.48 15.64 1.97
N LEU A 381 16.00 14.56 1.35
CA LEU A 381 15.73 14.51 -0.08
C LEU A 381 14.53 15.37 -0.49
N SER A 382 13.52 15.51 0.38
CA SER A 382 12.35 16.36 0.11
C SER A 382 12.70 17.83 -0.06
N THR A 383 13.82 18.29 0.50
CA THR A 383 14.33 19.65 0.28
C THR A 383 14.67 19.92 -1.20
N ARG A 384 15.06 18.86 -1.94
CA ARG A 384 15.40 18.92 -3.38
C ARG A 384 14.19 18.90 -4.30
N LEU A 385 12.99 18.59 -3.77
CA LEU A 385 11.75 18.67 -4.55
C LEU A 385 11.53 20.10 -5.04
N ARG A 386 11.10 20.20 -6.30
CA ARG A 386 10.59 21.46 -6.85
C ARG A 386 9.08 21.51 -6.62
N GLU A 387 8.58 22.68 -6.23
CA GLU A 387 7.14 22.91 -6.08
C GLU A 387 6.43 22.75 -7.42
N THR A 388 5.41 21.92 -7.48
CA THR A 388 4.70 21.59 -8.73
C THR A 388 3.31 22.19 -8.80
N ARG A 389 2.82 22.82 -7.72
CA ARG A 389 1.49 23.44 -7.69
C ARG A 389 1.31 24.37 -8.89
N PRO A 390 0.21 24.24 -9.68
CA PRO A 390 -0.05 25.10 -10.83
C PRO A 390 -0.02 26.59 -10.47
N ARG A 391 0.62 27.41 -11.31
CA ARG A 391 0.79 28.86 -11.07
C ARG A 391 -0.53 29.61 -11.00
N GLU A 392 -1.56 29.18 -11.71
CA GLU A 392 -2.90 29.75 -11.69
C GLU A 392 -3.55 29.73 -10.30
N LEU A 393 -3.33 28.68 -9.54
CA LEU A 393 -3.80 28.60 -8.14
C LEU A 393 -2.96 29.47 -7.18
N ARG A 394 -1.73 29.83 -7.55
CA ARG A 394 -0.90 30.76 -6.76
C ARG A 394 -1.37 32.21 -6.89
N GLY A 395 -1.86 32.61 -8.08
CA GLY A 395 -2.34 33.98 -8.35
C GLY A 395 -3.66 34.31 -7.63
N ILE A 396 -4.57 33.36 -7.54
CA ILE A 396 -5.89 33.56 -6.90
C ILE A 396 -5.76 33.84 -5.38
N GLN A 397 -4.78 33.26 -4.70
CA GLN A 397 -4.56 33.52 -3.27
C GLN A 397 -3.74 34.79 -2.99
N ALA A 398 -2.99 35.29 -3.96
CA ALA A 398 -2.24 36.53 -3.86
C ALA A 398 -3.04 37.79 -4.28
N GLY A 399 -4.34 37.63 -4.59
CA GLY A 399 -5.19 38.77 -4.98
C GLY A 399 -4.85 39.38 -6.34
N VAL A 400 -4.04 38.72 -7.15
CA VAL A 400 -3.70 39.17 -8.51
C VAL A 400 -4.69 38.52 -9.47
N THR A 401 -5.68 39.29 -9.93
CA THR A 401 -6.54 38.91 -11.06
C THR A 401 -5.67 38.65 -12.29
N PRO A 402 -5.89 37.54 -13.04
CA PRO A 402 -5.19 37.32 -14.28
C PRO A 402 -5.53 38.48 -15.24
N ALA A 403 -4.51 39.15 -15.77
CA ALA A 403 -4.68 40.11 -16.84
C ALA A 403 -5.28 39.37 -18.04
N SER A 404 -6.44 39.89 -18.49
CA SER A 404 -7.22 39.48 -19.67
C SER A 404 -6.40 39.48 -20.96
#